data_faa96dba682b816ef7491a8c4c75ff2b
#
_entry.id   faa96dba682b816ef7491a8c4c75ff2b
#
_cell.length_a   1.000
_cell.length_b   1.000
_cell.length_c   1.000
_cell.angle_alpha   90.00
_cell.angle_beta   90.00
_cell.angle_gamma   90.00
#
_symmetry.space_group_name_H-M   'P 1'
#
loop_
_entity.id
_entity.type
_entity.pdbx_description
1 polymer ?
#
loop_
_entity_poly.entity_id
_entity_poly.type
_entity_poly.pdbx_seq_one_letter_code
_entity_poly.pdbx_strand_id
1 'polypeptide(L)'
;PNFKGSYVLVCPSSAGIHDYLDKPNWTNDIVAQIKRYTDRPIKIRDKPRGRGTSGPSEATVPLSEDLKDAWVCVTSCSIAAVEAQCMGIPVICDEKSFAKEVGGQELADIENPYFVGCEDWLYSLAYQQFTPEEIANGKAVEILMDKGLL
;
A
#
# COMPACT_ATOMS: atom_id res chain seq x y z
N PRO A 1 -1.14 -10.48 -13.54
CA PRO A 1 -1.62 -10.53 -12.14
C PRO A 1 -1.53 -11.94 -11.58
N ASN A 2 -1.27 -12.04 -10.29
CA ASN A 2 -1.23 -13.31 -9.57
C ASN A 2 -2.58 -13.58 -8.90
N PHE A 3 -3.52 -14.13 -9.65
CA PHE A 3 -4.84 -14.52 -9.11
C PHE A 3 -4.86 -15.94 -8.50
N LYS A 4 -3.76 -16.35 -7.83
CA LYS A 4 -3.67 -17.66 -7.18
C LYS A 4 -3.69 -17.58 -5.66
N GLY A 5 -3.74 -16.37 -5.11
CA GLY A 5 -3.71 -16.15 -3.67
C GLY A 5 -4.92 -16.72 -2.94
N SER A 6 -4.72 -17.06 -1.68
CA SER A 6 -5.71 -17.74 -0.83
C SER A 6 -6.40 -16.82 0.17
N TYR A 7 -5.83 -15.66 0.49
CA TYR A 7 -6.33 -14.75 1.54
C TYR A 7 -6.28 -13.27 1.15
N VAL A 8 -7.05 -12.48 1.85
CA VAL A 8 -6.99 -11.02 1.80
C VAL A 8 -5.92 -10.55 2.78
N LEU A 9 -4.90 -9.83 2.28
CA LEU A 9 -3.87 -9.23 3.11
C LEU A 9 -4.26 -7.78 3.44
N VAL A 10 -4.52 -7.50 4.71
CA VAL A 10 -4.81 -6.14 5.19
C VAL A 10 -3.52 -5.53 5.76
N CYS A 11 -3.07 -4.44 5.15
CA CYS A 11 -1.87 -3.71 5.56
C CYS A 11 -2.24 -2.30 6.07
N PRO A 12 -2.51 -2.13 7.37
CA PRO A 12 -2.84 -0.84 7.94
C PRO A 12 -1.71 0.19 7.76
N SER A 13 -2.06 1.44 7.59
CA SER A 13 -1.13 2.55 7.77
C SER A 13 -0.79 2.73 9.25
N SER A 14 0.18 3.59 9.57
CA SER A 14 0.47 3.90 10.97
C SER A 14 -0.71 4.58 11.67
N ALA A 15 -0.82 4.44 12.99
CA ALA A 15 -1.86 5.10 13.77
C ALA A 15 -1.91 6.62 13.50
N GLY A 16 -0.76 7.29 13.43
CA GLY A 16 -0.72 8.72 13.13
C GLY A 16 -1.29 9.08 11.75
N ILE A 17 -1.18 8.20 10.75
CA ILE A 17 -1.84 8.41 9.45
C ILE A 17 -3.34 8.21 9.58
N HIS A 18 -3.79 7.20 10.32
CA HIS A 18 -5.22 6.97 10.54
C HIS A 18 -5.86 8.12 11.34
N ASP A 19 -5.16 8.65 12.35
CA ASP A 19 -5.60 9.83 13.10
C ASP A 19 -5.68 11.07 12.20
N TYR A 20 -4.67 11.30 11.35
CA TYR A 20 -4.68 12.39 10.38
C TYR A 20 -5.82 12.30 9.36
N LEU A 21 -6.21 11.07 8.99
CA LEU A 21 -7.32 10.82 8.06
C LEU A 21 -8.69 10.78 8.75
N ASP A 22 -8.75 11.01 10.08
CA ASP A 22 -9.97 10.88 10.90
C ASP A 22 -10.60 9.46 10.83
N LYS A 23 -9.74 8.43 10.78
CA LYS A 23 -10.11 7.02 10.69
C LYS A 23 -9.40 6.16 11.75
N PRO A 24 -9.49 6.49 13.06
CA PRO A 24 -8.69 5.81 14.10
C PRO A 24 -8.97 4.31 14.20
N ASN A 25 -10.17 3.86 13.84
CA ASN A 25 -10.58 2.46 13.87
C ASN A 25 -10.50 1.76 12.52
N TRP A 26 -9.78 2.33 11.54
CA TRP A 26 -9.75 1.86 10.15
C TRP A 26 -9.57 0.35 10.01
N THR A 27 -8.66 -0.26 10.76
CA THR A 27 -8.37 -1.70 10.65
C THR A 27 -9.58 -2.56 11.01
N ASN A 28 -10.27 -2.24 12.09
CA ASN A 28 -11.46 -2.99 12.51
C ASN A 28 -12.62 -2.79 11.53
N ASP A 29 -12.80 -1.56 11.08
CA ASP A 29 -13.88 -1.19 10.18
C ASP A 29 -13.70 -1.84 8.81
N ILE A 30 -12.48 -1.83 8.26
CA ILE A 30 -12.19 -2.43 6.96
C ILE A 30 -12.35 -3.95 7.00
N VAL A 31 -11.89 -4.61 8.08
CA VAL A 31 -12.07 -6.06 8.26
C VAL A 31 -13.56 -6.44 8.34
N ALA A 32 -14.36 -5.65 9.07
CA ALA A 32 -15.79 -5.87 9.13
C ALA A 32 -16.49 -5.68 7.78
N GLN A 33 -16.01 -4.73 6.97
CA GLN A 33 -16.53 -4.50 5.62
C GLN A 33 -16.10 -5.62 4.66
N ILE A 34 -14.84 -6.04 4.66
CA ILE A 34 -14.33 -7.13 3.80
C ILE A 34 -15.18 -8.39 3.97
N LYS A 35 -15.52 -8.77 5.20
CA LYS A 35 -16.33 -9.94 5.52
C LYS A 35 -17.76 -9.93 4.92
N ARG A 36 -18.21 -8.81 4.38
CA ARG A 36 -19.51 -8.73 3.68
C ARG A 36 -19.42 -9.13 2.22
N TYR A 37 -18.21 -9.18 1.66
CA TYR A 37 -17.98 -9.35 0.23
C TYR A 37 -17.17 -10.60 -0.10
N THR A 38 -16.52 -11.24 0.89
CA THR A 38 -15.71 -12.43 0.67
C THR A 38 -15.65 -13.31 1.92
N ASP A 39 -15.59 -14.63 1.68
CA ASP A 39 -15.34 -15.64 2.72
C ASP A 39 -13.85 -16.01 2.83
N ARG A 40 -12.97 -15.36 2.07
CA ARG A 40 -11.53 -15.61 2.13
C ARG A 40 -10.98 -15.29 3.51
N PRO A 41 -10.01 -16.08 4.00
CA PRO A 41 -9.29 -15.72 5.21
C PRO A 41 -8.70 -14.32 5.13
N ILE A 42 -8.72 -13.59 6.23
CA ILE A 42 -8.13 -12.25 6.32
C ILE A 42 -6.89 -12.35 7.18
N LYS A 43 -5.76 -11.90 6.63
CA LYS A 43 -4.50 -11.76 7.34
C LYS A 43 -4.22 -10.27 7.55
N ILE A 44 -4.07 -9.85 8.80
CA ILE A 44 -3.68 -8.48 9.13
C ILE A 44 -2.17 -8.46 9.33
N ARG A 45 -1.50 -7.52 8.66
CA ARG A 45 -0.09 -7.29 8.79
C ARG A 45 0.17 -5.89 9.31
N ASP A 46 0.44 -5.78 10.58
CA ASP A 46 0.87 -4.52 11.16
C ASP A 46 2.25 -4.10 10.67
N LYS A 47 2.44 -2.79 10.56
CA LYS A 47 3.71 -2.22 10.13
C LYS A 47 4.79 -2.56 11.16
N PRO A 48 5.98 -3.06 10.73
CA PRO A 48 7.08 -3.26 11.65
C PRO A 48 7.41 -1.95 12.37
N ARG A 49 7.53 -1.99 13.69
CA ARG A 49 7.92 -0.82 14.48
C ARG A 49 9.37 -0.46 14.18
N GLY A 50 9.63 0.82 13.96
CA GLY A 50 10.98 1.32 13.77
C GLY A 50 11.85 1.16 15.01
N ARG A 51 13.19 1.25 14.85
CA ARG A 51 14.13 1.26 15.97
C ARG A 51 13.74 2.36 16.96
N GLY A 52 13.61 2.03 18.25
CA GLY A 52 13.29 2.97 19.34
C GLY A 52 11.84 3.00 19.77
N THR A 53 10.92 2.24 19.13
CA THR A 53 9.55 2.08 19.63
C THR A 53 9.44 0.86 20.55
N SER A 54 8.83 1.06 21.74
CA SER A 54 8.63 -0.02 22.72
C SER A 54 7.55 -0.99 22.24
N GLY A 55 7.82 -2.27 22.35
CA GLY A 55 6.88 -3.37 22.08
C GLY A 55 7.30 -4.30 20.94
N PRO A 56 6.80 -5.55 20.94
CA PRO A 56 7.13 -6.52 19.92
C PRO A 56 6.62 -6.06 18.54
N SER A 57 7.44 -6.24 17.51
CA SER A 57 6.98 -6.17 16.13
C SER A 57 6.36 -7.53 15.80
N GLU A 58 5.10 -7.55 15.40
CA GLU A 58 4.42 -8.79 15.00
C GLU A 58 4.83 -9.24 13.59
N ALA A 59 5.33 -8.33 12.77
CA ALA A 59 5.82 -8.67 11.43
C ALA A 59 7.24 -9.26 11.51
N THR A 60 7.32 -10.58 11.60
CA THR A 60 8.59 -11.33 11.69
C THR A 60 9.20 -11.67 10.33
N VAL A 61 8.44 -11.54 9.25
CA VAL A 61 8.86 -11.87 7.88
C VAL A 61 8.77 -10.64 6.96
N PRO A 62 9.52 -10.57 5.86
CA PRO A 62 9.37 -9.53 4.84
C PRO A 62 7.94 -9.46 4.29
N LEU A 63 7.49 -8.27 3.85
CA LEU A 63 6.17 -8.10 3.26
C LEU A 63 6.00 -8.97 2.00
N SER A 64 7.06 -9.13 1.23
CA SER A 64 7.07 -9.97 0.03
C SER A 64 6.66 -11.43 0.31
N GLU A 65 6.97 -11.98 1.49
CA GLU A 65 6.53 -13.33 1.85
C GLU A 65 5.01 -13.39 2.08
N ASP A 66 4.45 -12.38 2.73
CA ASP A 66 3.00 -12.30 2.94
C ASP A 66 2.24 -11.99 1.64
N LEU A 67 2.86 -11.32 0.69
CA LEU A 67 2.25 -11.03 -0.60
C LEU A 67 2.21 -12.22 -1.54
N LYS A 68 3.13 -13.19 -1.44
CA LYS A 68 3.20 -14.35 -2.36
C LYS A 68 1.88 -15.10 -2.50
N ASP A 69 1.13 -15.19 -1.43
CA ASP A 69 -0.11 -15.98 -1.34
C ASP A 69 -1.34 -15.10 -1.12
N ALA A 70 -1.17 -13.79 -1.24
CA ALA A 70 -2.26 -12.85 -1.14
C ALA A 70 -3.10 -12.84 -2.41
N TRP A 71 -4.43 -12.90 -2.26
CA TRP A 71 -5.39 -12.68 -3.34
C TRP A 71 -5.49 -11.21 -3.73
N VAL A 72 -5.51 -10.36 -2.73
CA VAL A 72 -5.58 -8.91 -2.83
C VAL A 72 -4.94 -8.28 -1.60
N CYS A 73 -4.29 -7.14 -1.78
CA CYS A 73 -3.78 -6.32 -0.69
C CYS A 73 -4.74 -5.15 -0.44
N VAL A 74 -5.26 -5.05 0.79
CA VAL A 74 -6.15 -3.95 1.19
C VAL A 74 -5.41 -3.02 2.14
N THR A 75 -5.37 -1.75 1.83
CA THR A 75 -4.68 -0.74 2.64
C THR A 75 -5.33 0.64 2.52
N SER A 76 -5.09 1.53 3.48
CA SER A 76 -5.47 2.94 3.32
C SER A 76 -4.45 3.68 2.42
N CYS A 77 -3.31 4.08 2.98
CA CYS A 77 -2.27 4.85 2.28
C CYS A 77 -0.87 4.26 2.48
N SER A 78 -0.75 2.96 2.74
CA SER A 78 0.55 2.34 2.98
C SER A 78 1.33 2.10 1.69
N ILE A 79 2.66 2.22 1.76
CA ILE A 79 3.57 1.84 0.68
C ILE A 79 3.45 0.35 0.30
N ALA A 80 2.85 -0.48 1.15
CA ALA A 80 2.54 -1.87 0.85
C ALA A 80 1.73 -2.04 -0.44
N ALA A 81 0.93 -1.02 -0.82
CA ALA A 81 0.23 -0.99 -2.11
C ALA A 81 1.20 -1.01 -3.29
N VAL A 82 2.29 -0.24 -3.22
CA VAL A 82 3.32 -0.19 -4.27
C VAL A 82 4.03 -1.54 -4.36
N GLU A 83 4.45 -2.11 -3.22
CA GLU A 83 5.10 -3.43 -3.19
C GLU A 83 4.19 -4.53 -3.73
N ALA A 84 2.89 -4.51 -3.39
CA ALA A 84 1.91 -5.45 -3.92
C ALA A 84 1.77 -5.35 -5.44
N GLN A 85 1.65 -4.15 -5.98
CA GLN A 85 1.58 -3.91 -7.42
C GLN A 85 2.84 -4.41 -8.15
N CYS A 86 4.03 -4.15 -7.59
CA CYS A 86 5.30 -4.67 -8.12
C CYS A 86 5.33 -6.20 -8.20
N MET A 87 4.63 -6.89 -7.28
CA MET A 87 4.53 -8.35 -7.26
C MET A 87 3.35 -8.90 -8.08
N GLY A 88 2.60 -8.05 -8.77
CA GLY A 88 1.44 -8.45 -9.54
C GLY A 88 0.21 -8.79 -8.70
N ILE A 89 0.17 -8.36 -7.45
CA ILE A 89 -0.96 -8.54 -6.55
C ILE A 89 -1.91 -7.35 -6.67
N PRO A 90 -3.21 -7.57 -6.94
CA PRO A 90 -4.20 -6.50 -6.94
C PRO A 90 -4.25 -5.74 -5.61
N VAL A 91 -4.59 -4.47 -5.68
CA VAL A 91 -4.69 -3.60 -4.50
C VAL A 91 -6.07 -2.96 -4.43
N ILE A 92 -6.65 -2.91 -3.23
CA ILE A 92 -7.77 -2.04 -2.91
C ILE A 92 -7.29 -1.02 -1.88
N CYS A 93 -7.43 0.27 -2.18
CA CYS A 93 -6.90 1.34 -1.35
C CYS A 93 -7.78 2.57 -1.35
N ASP A 94 -7.57 3.45 -0.36
CA ASP A 94 -8.25 4.73 -0.29
C ASP A 94 -7.83 5.66 -1.46
N GLU A 95 -8.69 6.61 -1.82
CA GLU A 95 -8.42 7.62 -2.85
C GLU A 95 -7.17 8.49 -2.59
N LYS A 96 -6.72 8.57 -1.33
CA LYS A 96 -5.50 9.28 -0.92
C LYS A 96 -4.24 8.42 -1.03
N SER A 97 -4.35 7.18 -1.45
CA SER A 97 -3.20 6.29 -1.66
C SER A 97 -2.41 6.69 -2.91
N PHE A 98 -1.10 6.48 -2.86
CA PHE A 98 -0.26 6.59 -4.07
C PHE A 98 -0.67 5.61 -5.17
N ALA A 99 -1.26 4.46 -4.80
CA ALA A 99 -1.68 3.43 -5.74
C ALA A 99 -3.11 3.60 -6.27
N LYS A 100 -3.81 4.70 -5.95
CA LYS A 100 -5.21 4.92 -6.33
C LYS A 100 -5.48 4.80 -7.84
N GLU A 101 -4.50 5.16 -8.67
CA GLU A 101 -4.64 5.16 -10.13
C GLU A 101 -4.53 3.75 -10.75
N VAL A 102 -3.90 2.83 -10.05
CA VAL A 102 -3.64 1.45 -10.49
C VAL A 102 -4.32 0.41 -9.61
N GLY A 103 -4.90 0.81 -8.49
CA GLY A 103 -5.65 -0.03 -7.56
C GLY A 103 -7.15 0.17 -7.67
N GLY A 104 -7.92 -0.80 -7.16
CA GLY A 104 -9.35 -0.67 -6.94
C GLY A 104 -9.65 0.20 -5.71
N GLN A 105 -10.86 0.74 -5.66
CA GLN A 105 -11.33 1.53 -4.51
C GLN A 105 -12.57 0.88 -3.84
N GLU A 106 -13.20 -0.06 -4.52
CA GLU A 106 -14.44 -0.68 -4.08
C GLU A 106 -14.19 -2.09 -3.52
N LEU A 107 -14.59 -2.32 -2.26
CA LEU A 107 -14.52 -3.65 -1.65
C LEU A 107 -15.50 -4.65 -2.28
N ALA A 108 -16.54 -4.17 -2.94
CA ALA A 108 -17.49 -5.03 -3.66
C ALA A 108 -16.83 -5.86 -4.76
N ASP A 109 -15.72 -5.36 -5.29
CA ASP A 109 -14.97 -6.03 -6.37
C ASP A 109 -13.88 -6.98 -5.85
N ILE A 110 -13.84 -7.26 -4.54
CA ILE A 110 -12.75 -8.02 -3.90
C ILE A 110 -12.56 -9.43 -4.48
N GLU A 111 -13.61 -10.08 -4.97
CA GLU A 111 -13.52 -11.38 -5.62
C GLU A 111 -13.13 -11.31 -7.11
N ASN A 112 -13.21 -10.13 -7.70
CA ASN A 112 -12.73 -9.85 -9.05
C ASN A 112 -11.93 -8.54 -9.06
N PRO A 113 -10.82 -8.47 -8.30
CA PRO A 113 -10.13 -7.22 -8.05
C PRO A 113 -9.52 -6.64 -9.33
N TYR A 114 -9.65 -5.32 -9.46
CA TYR A 114 -9.06 -4.57 -10.57
C TYR A 114 -7.54 -4.70 -10.55
N PHE A 115 -6.96 -5.01 -11.71
CA PHE A 115 -5.52 -4.99 -11.91
C PHE A 115 -5.21 -4.55 -13.34
N VAL A 116 -4.44 -3.49 -13.46
CA VAL A 116 -3.88 -3.03 -14.75
C VAL A 116 -2.37 -3.14 -14.72
N GLY A 117 -1.76 -3.25 -15.90
CA GLY A 117 -0.31 -3.13 -16.02
C GLY A 117 0.14 -1.80 -15.41
N CYS A 118 1.04 -1.87 -14.45
CA CYS A 118 1.46 -0.70 -13.66
C CYS A 118 2.89 -0.24 -13.97
N GLU A 119 3.51 -0.75 -15.05
CA GLU A 119 4.91 -0.45 -15.37
C GLU A 119 5.16 1.04 -15.55
N ASP A 120 4.35 1.72 -16.36
CA ASP A 120 4.50 3.17 -16.60
C ASP A 120 4.29 3.98 -15.30
N TRP A 121 3.35 3.57 -14.47
CA TRP A 121 3.13 4.18 -13.17
C TRP A 121 4.31 3.95 -12.22
N LEU A 122 4.88 2.74 -12.18
CA LEU A 122 6.08 2.44 -11.37
C LEU A 122 7.29 3.23 -11.85
N TYR A 123 7.49 3.36 -13.16
CA TYR A 123 8.52 4.24 -13.71
C TYR A 123 8.29 5.70 -13.31
N SER A 124 7.05 6.19 -13.41
CA SER A 124 6.70 7.54 -12.97
C SER A 124 7.04 7.77 -11.50
N LEU A 125 6.70 6.82 -10.61
CA LEU A 125 7.06 6.90 -9.20
C LEU A 125 8.58 6.91 -8.99
N ALA A 126 9.31 6.05 -9.70
CA ALA A 126 10.78 5.99 -9.58
C ALA A 126 11.43 7.30 -10.01
N TYR A 127 10.95 7.90 -11.10
CA TYR A 127 11.48 9.18 -11.61
C TYR A 127 11.06 10.41 -10.80
N GLN A 128 10.10 10.27 -9.89
CA GLN A 128 9.66 11.34 -8.98
C GLN A 128 10.30 11.25 -7.59
N GLN A 129 11.18 10.28 -7.37
CA GLN A 129 11.91 10.12 -6.12
C GLN A 129 13.32 10.68 -6.27
N PHE A 130 13.80 11.33 -5.22
CA PHE A 130 15.13 11.86 -5.14
C PHE A 130 15.92 11.13 -4.06
N THR A 131 17.17 10.84 -4.34
CA THR A 131 18.08 10.31 -3.33
C THR A 131 18.43 11.38 -2.29
N PRO A 132 18.84 11.01 -1.08
CA PRO A 132 19.35 11.98 -0.09
C PRO A 132 20.48 12.84 -0.63
N GLU A 133 21.33 12.32 -1.52
CA GLU A 133 22.41 13.06 -2.16
C GLU A 133 21.90 14.11 -3.13
N GLU A 134 20.90 13.78 -3.96
CA GLU A 134 20.28 14.72 -4.90
C GLU A 134 19.51 15.83 -4.18
N ILE A 135 18.95 15.53 -3.00
CA ILE A 135 18.33 16.54 -2.14
C ILE A 135 19.40 17.44 -1.53
N ALA A 136 20.48 16.86 -0.98
CA ALA A 136 21.51 17.59 -0.28
C ALA A 136 22.33 18.51 -1.21
N ASN A 137 22.57 18.11 -2.46
CA ASN A 137 23.33 18.90 -3.44
C ASN A 137 22.47 19.87 -4.27
N GLY A 138 21.16 19.95 -4.00
CA GLY A 138 20.23 20.88 -4.66
C GLY A 138 19.69 20.40 -6.02
N LYS A 139 20.12 19.26 -6.54
CA LYS A 139 19.66 18.73 -7.84
C LYS A 139 18.16 18.47 -7.87
N ALA A 140 17.59 18.03 -6.76
CA ALA A 140 16.14 17.85 -6.63
C ALA A 140 15.38 19.16 -6.86
N VAL A 141 15.87 20.25 -6.27
CA VAL A 141 15.27 21.60 -6.45
C VAL A 141 15.37 22.05 -7.90
N GLU A 142 16.53 21.90 -8.52
CA GLU A 142 16.75 22.24 -9.94
C GLU A 142 15.75 21.51 -10.85
N ILE A 143 15.61 20.20 -10.69
CA ILE A 143 14.67 19.38 -11.49
C ILE A 143 13.22 19.82 -11.28
N LEU A 144 12.82 20.13 -10.03
CA LEU A 144 11.46 20.56 -9.73
C LEU A 144 11.17 21.94 -10.33
N MET A 145 12.13 22.87 -10.30
CA MET A 145 12.02 24.19 -10.95
C MET A 145 11.89 24.06 -12.48
N ASP A 146 12.71 23.23 -13.12
CA ASP A 146 12.64 22.97 -14.56
C ASP A 146 11.31 22.39 -15.01
N LYS A 147 10.65 21.63 -14.13
CA LYS A 147 9.31 21.07 -14.35
C LYS A 147 8.17 22.02 -13.98
N GLY A 148 8.47 23.21 -13.46
CA GLY A 148 7.47 24.17 -13.00
C GLY A 148 6.67 23.71 -11.79
N LEU A 149 7.28 22.89 -10.92
CA LEU A 149 6.67 22.34 -9.70
C LEU A 149 7.10 23.11 -8.44
N LEU A 150 8.04 24.03 -8.57
CA LEU A 150 8.48 25.00 -7.56
C LEU A 150 8.52 26.40 -8.16
#